data_9bf6535e38cf1efd638a4e34deb497ea
#
_entry.id   9bf6535e38cf1efd638a4e34deb497ea
#
_cell.length_a   1.000
_cell.length_b   1.000
_cell.length_c   1.000
_cell.angle_alpha   90.00
_cell.angle_beta   90.00
_cell.angle_gamma   90.00
#
_symmetry.space_group_name_H-M   'P 1'
#
loop_
_entity.id
_entity.type
_entity.pdbx_description
1 polymer ?
#
loop_
_entity_poly.entity_id
_entity_poly.type
_entity_poly.pdbx_seq_one_letter_code
_entity_poly.pdbx_strand_id
1 'polypeptide(L)'
;MLFRSQQSTSAILPIDEAEPDYLLKIILIGDSGVGKTNLLSQFISHQFSDDTKTTIGVEFATKSLNINGKMVKAQIWDTAGQERYRSITSAYYKGANGAMILYDITSSISFNSVSKWLQELRESTDPNIAIMLVGNKNDQEELRSVKLEEGKNLAEGNRLMFLETSAKEAKNVEEAFHELINSIVECYTKNGITGKEIKRNNIQGTAVKKEEKSCC
;
A
#
# COMPACT_ATOMS: atom_id res chain seq x y z
N MET A 1 -25.50 56.17 21.07
CA MET A 1 -25.39 55.29 19.88
C MET A 1 -24.00 54.63 19.92
N LEU A 2 -23.97 53.38 20.32
CA LEU A 2 -22.72 52.61 20.41
C LEU A 2 -22.76 51.58 19.26
N PHE A 3 -21.91 51.76 18.23
CA PHE A 3 -21.69 50.78 17.17
C PHE A 3 -20.80 49.67 17.69
N ARG A 4 -21.37 48.49 17.79
CA ARG A 4 -20.69 47.25 18.13
C ARG A 4 -20.22 46.64 16.81
N SER A 5 -18.90 46.74 16.51
CA SER A 5 -18.28 46.05 15.41
C SER A 5 -18.24 44.54 15.67
N GLN A 6 -18.96 43.78 14.88
CA GLN A 6 -18.83 42.33 14.85
C GLN A 6 -17.55 41.96 14.09
N GLN A 7 -16.53 41.47 14.78
CA GLN A 7 -15.40 40.80 14.19
C GLN A 7 -15.83 39.39 13.86
N SER A 8 -15.94 39.07 12.57
CA SER A 8 -16.09 37.71 12.06
C SER A 8 -14.76 36.98 12.21
N THR A 9 -14.65 36.18 13.24
CA THR A 9 -13.55 35.23 13.40
C THR A 9 -13.77 34.10 12.41
N SER A 10 -13.01 34.09 11.31
CA SER A 10 -12.93 32.92 10.44
C SER A 10 -12.24 31.81 11.21
N ALA A 11 -12.99 30.82 11.66
CA ALA A 11 -12.47 29.61 12.25
C ALA A 11 -11.61 28.89 11.19
N ILE A 12 -10.31 28.87 11.40
CA ILE A 12 -9.38 27.99 10.67
C ILE A 12 -9.68 26.58 11.19
N LEU A 13 -10.43 25.81 10.39
CA LEU A 13 -10.66 24.38 10.67
C LEU A 13 -9.30 23.66 10.68
N PRO A 14 -9.08 22.70 11.59
CA PRO A 14 -7.86 21.91 11.59
C PRO A 14 -7.75 21.15 10.28
N ILE A 15 -6.51 21.03 9.76
CA ILE A 15 -6.17 20.42 8.45
C ILE A 15 -6.68 18.98 8.30
N ASP A 16 -7.09 18.33 9.39
CA ASP A 16 -7.58 16.96 9.45
C ASP A 16 -9.07 16.80 9.04
N GLU A 17 -9.80 17.90 8.81
CA GLU A 17 -11.23 17.88 8.42
C GLU A 17 -11.47 18.12 6.92
N ALA A 18 -10.45 18.45 6.15
CA ALA A 18 -10.59 18.61 4.70
C ALA A 18 -10.84 17.23 4.05
N GLU A 19 -11.90 17.10 3.24
CA GLU A 19 -12.13 15.87 2.48
C GLU A 19 -10.91 15.60 1.57
N PRO A 20 -10.32 14.38 1.62
CA PRO A 20 -9.19 14.06 0.78
C PRO A 20 -9.60 14.00 -0.70
N ASP A 21 -8.69 14.43 -1.58
CA ASP A 21 -8.86 14.30 -3.04
C ASP A 21 -8.98 12.83 -3.44
N TYR A 22 -8.20 11.96 -2.79
CA TYR A 22 -8.23 10.52 -3.02
C TYR A 22 -8.25 9.74 -1.71
N LEU A 23 -9.10 8.71 -1.65
CA LEU A 23 -9.09 7.68 -0.61
C LEU A 23 -8.62 6.38 -1.25
N LEU A 24 -7.41 5.94 -0.91
CA LEU A 24 -6.77 4.77 -1.50
C LEU A 24 -6.69 3.62 -0.51
N LYS A 25 -7.05 2.43 -0.96
CA LYS A 25 -6.87 1.19 -0.24
C LYS A 25 -5.62 0.48 -0.75
N ILE A 26 -4.66 0.25 0.14
CA ILE A 26 -3.40 -0.46 -0.15
C ILE A 26 -3.36 -1.71 0.74
N ILE A 27 -2.96 -2.83 0.19
CA ILE A 27 -2.84 -4.08 0.93
C ILE A 27 -1.38 -4.55 0.98
N LEU A 28 -0.97 -5.07 2.15
CA LEU A 28 0.33 -5.71 2.35
C LEU A 28 0.12 -7.22 2.39
N ILE A 29 0.76 -7.95 1.49
CA ILE A 29 0.66 -9.41 1.39
C ILE A 29 2.05 -10.04 1.31
N GLY A 30 2.15 -11.31 1.61
CA GLY A 30 3.40 -12.06 1.68
C GLY A 30 3.40 -13.02 2.87
N ASP A 31 4.40 -13.89 2.94
CA ASP A 31 4.50 -14.93 3.96
C ASP A 31 4.56 -14.36 5.39
N SER A 32 4.29 -15.21 6.37
CA SER A 32 4.46 -14.85 7.78
C SER A 32 5.93 -14.55 8.07
N GLY A 33 6.19 -13.52 8.88
CA GLY A 33 7.55 -13.17 9.31
C GLY A 33 8.38 -12.34 8.32
N VAL A 34 7.87 -12.01 7.11
CA VAL A 34 8.59 -11.15 6.15
C VAL A 34 8.65 -9.68 6.57
N GLY A 35 7.90 -9.29 7.61
CA GLY A 35 7.97 -7.96 8.21
C GLY A 35 6.91 -6.95 7.72
N LYS A 36 5.74 -7.41 7.22
CA LYS A 36 4.64 -6.53 6.80
C LYS A 36 4.20 -5.57 7.88
N THR A 37 3.92 -6.07 9.07
CA THR A 37 3.51 -5.28 10.25
C THR A 37 4.58 -4.26 10.63
N ASN A 38 5.85 -4.66 10.67
CA ASN A 38 6.94 -3.72 10.99
C ASN A 38 7.13 -2.66 9.90
N LEU A 39 6.98 -3.03 8.62
CA LEU A 39 7.04 -2.07 7.53
C LEU A 39 5.92 -1.02 7.66
N LEU A 40 4.70 -1.46 7.99
CA LEU A 40 3.57 -0.57 8.25
C LEU A 40 3.81 0.33 9.47
N SER A 41 4.25 -0.25 10.59
CA SER A 41 4.53 0.52 11.82
C SER A 41 5.63 1.56 11.60
N GLN A 42 6.65 1.21 10.84
CA GLN A 42 7.72 2.14 10.48
C GLN A 42 7.19 3.29 9.61
N PHE A 43 6.34 2.99 8.62
CA PHE A 43 5.74 4.01 7.76
C PHE A 43 4.79 4.94 8.50
N ILE A 44 3.97 4.41 9.43
CA ILE A 44 2.95 5.21 10.13
C ILE A 44 3.54 6.02 11.29
N SER A 45 4.36 5.39 12.13
CA SER A 45 4.77 5.92 13.43
C SER A 45 6.28 5.90 13.68
N HIS A 46 7.09 5.55 12.68
CA HIS A 46 8.54 5.41 12.79
C HIS A 46 8.95 4.47 13.93
N GLN A 47 8.20 3.37 14.09
CA GLN A 47 8.43 2.36 15.11
C GLN A 47 8.78 1.02 14.50
N PHE A 48 9.71 0.32 15.15
CA PHE A 48 10.09 -1.04 14.85
C PHE A 48 10.11 -1.87 16.15
N SER A 49 9.71 -3.14 16.06
CA SER A 49 9.78 -4.07 17.19
C SER A 49 10.33 -5.42 16.72
N ASP A 50 11.35 -5.92 17.42
CA ASP A 50 11.85 -7.28 17.19
C ASP A 50 10.85 -8.35 17.69
N ASP A 51 10.01 -8.00 18.68
CA ASP A 51 9.04 -8.88 19.33
C ASP A 51 7.68 -8.93 18.60
N THR A 52 7.65 -8.80 17.28
CA THR A 52 6.39 -8.86 16.53
C THR A 52 5.79 -10.26 16.60
N LYS A 53 4.60 -10.35 17.21
CA LYS A 53 3.79 -11.57 17.15
C LYS A 53 3.21 -11.73 15.73
N THR A 54 2.95 -12.98 15.37
CA THR A 54 2.24 -13.26 14.12
C THR A 54 0.89 -12.56 14.08
N THR A 55 0.64 -11.79 13.03
CA THR A 55 -0.64 -11.10 12.83
C THR A 55 -1.78 -12.12 12.75
N ILE A 56 -2.83 -11.90 13.54
CA ILE A 56 -4.06 -12.70 13.52
C ILE A 56 -5.15 -11.88 12.84
N GLY A 57 -5.58 -12.30 11.65
CA GLY A 57 -6.60 -11.59 10.89
C GLY A 57 -6.03 -10.46 10.03
N VAL A 58 -6.65 -9.29 10.10
CA VAL A 58 -6.27 -8.10 9.31
C VAL A 58 -6.33 -6.87 10.21
N GLU A 59 -5.28 -6.09 10.18
CA GLU A 59 -5.21 -4.77 10.82
C GLU A 59 -5.10 -3.70 9.74
N PHE A 60 -5.56 -2.49 10.02
CA PHE A 60 -5.39 -1.39 9.10
C PHE A 60 -4.94 -0.11 9.80
N ALA A 61 -4.18 0.70 9.10
CA ALA A 61 -3.77 2.03 9.52
C ALA A 61 -4.05 3.04 8.42
N THR A 62 -4.11 4.31 8.79
CA THR A 62 -4.39 5.39 7.85
C THR A 62 -3.29 6.45 7.95
N LYS A 63 -2.81 6.90 6.79
CA LYS A 63 -1.87 8.04 6.69
C LYS A 63 -2.36 9.02 5.62
N SER A 64 -2.37 10.30 5.94
CA SER A 64 -2.65 11.38 4.99
C SER A 64 -1.34 11.90 4.40
N LEU A 65 -1.29 12.04 3.08
CA LEU A 65 -0.09 12.41 2.32
C LEU A 65 -0.44 13.47 1.30
N ASN A 66 0.50 14.36 1.01
CA ASN A 66 0.40 15.27 -0.13
C ASN A 66 1.19 14.66 -1.30
N ILE A 67 0.50 14.30 -2.37
CA ILE A 67 1.08 13.75 -3.59
C ILE A 67 0.77 14.69 -4.75
N ASN A 68 1.78 15.37 -5.26
CA ASN A 68 1.65 16.30 -6.38
C ASN A 68 0.54 17.37 -6.15
N GLY A 69 0.44 17.90 -4.92
CA GLY A 69 -0.56 18.91 -4.54
C GLY A 69 -1.96 18.33 -4.27
N LYS A 70 -2.13 17.01 -4.28
CA LYS A 70 -3.37 16.31 -3.93
C LYS A 70 -3.29 15.72 -2.53
N MET A 71 -4.35 15.91 -1.74
CA MET A 71 -4.47 15.28 -0.43
C MET A 71 -4.95 13.82 -0.62
N VAL A 72 -4.07 12.87 -0.32
CA VAL A 72 -4.33 11.45 -0.44
C VAL A 72 -4.44 10.84 0.95
N LYS A 73 -5.55 10.21 1.25
CA LYS A 73 -5.73 9.40 2.46
C LYS A 73 -5.53 7.93 2.11
N ALA A 74 -4.38 7.38 2.49
CA ALA A 74 -4.06 5.97 2.27
C ALA A 74 -4.52 5.13 3.45
N GLN A 75 -5.39 4.15 3.20
CA GLN A 75 -5.78 3.09 4.12
C GLN A 75 -4.93 1.86 3.82
N ILE A 76 -4.02 1.50 4.70
CA ILE A 76 -3.09 0.41 4.51
C ILE A 76 -3.53 -0.77 5.36
N TRP A 77 -3.75 -1.91 4.72
CA TRP A 77 -4.27 -3.13 5.32
C TRP A 77 -3.14 -4.13 5.49
N ASP A 78 -2.74 -4.39 6.74
CA ASP A 78 -1.78 -5.44 7.09
C ASP A 78 -2.51 -6.76 7.23
N THR A 79 -2.12 -7.76 6.42
CA THR A 79 -2.78 -9.06 6.38
C THR A 79 -1.92 -10.15 7.02
N ALA A 80 -2.59 -11.12 7.67
CA ALA A 80 -1.92 -12.31 8.17
C ALA A 80 -1.25 -13.08 7.01
N GLY A 81 0.05 -13.38 7.16
CA GLY A 81 0.81 -14.12 6.14
C GLY A 81 0.69 -15.64 6.24
N GLN A 82 -0.16 -16.17 7.14
CA GLN A 82 -0.36 -17.61 7.28
C GLN A 82 -1.43 -18.13 6.32
N GLU A 83 -1.15 -19.22 5.66
CA GLU A 83 -2.03 -19.88 4.68
C GLU A 83 -3.41 -20.27 5.24
N ARG A 84 -3.50 -20.55 6.54
CA ARG A 84 -4.77 -20.90 7.20
C ARG A 84 -5.80 -19.76 7.23
N TYR A 85 -5.36 -18.51 7.05
CA TYR A 85 -6.23 -17.34 7.02
C TYR A 85 -6.54 -16.85 5.60
N ARG A 86 -6.08 -17.55 4.57
CA ARG A 86 -6.17 -17.16 3.16
C ARG A 86 -7.58 -16.89 2.66
N SER A 87 -8.53 -17.74 3.02
CA SER A 87 -9.94 -17.56 2.63
C SER A 87 -10.57 -16.30 3.24
N ILE A 88 -10.01 -15.82 4.35
CA ILE A 88 -10.45 -14.59 5.00
C ILE A 88 -9.74 -13.40 4.36
N THR A 89 -8.43 -13.51 4.08
CA THR A 89 -7.62 -12.40 3.55
C THR A 89 -7.99 -12.03 2.13
N SER A 90 -8.33 -12.99 1.25
CA SER A 90 -8.74 -12.71 -0.14
C SER A 90 -9.99 -11.82 -0.23
N ALA A 91 -10.89 -11.90 0.74
CA ALA A 91 -12.06 -11.02 0.82
C ALA A 91 -11.67 -9.53 1.01
N TYR A 92 -10.51 -9.27 1.62
CA TYR A 92 -10.00 -7.92 1.83
C TYR A 92 -9.28 -7.34 0.60
N TYR A 93 -8.97 -8.15 -0.42
CA TYR A 93 -8.33 -7.66 -1.65
C TYR A 93 -9.30 -6.85 -2.52
N LYS A 94 -10.59 -7.13 -2.40
CA LYS A 94 -11.62 -6.42 -3.17
C LYS A 94 -11.55 -4.91 -2.94
N GLY A 95 -11.51 -4.17 -4.05
CA GLY A 95 -11.45 -2.71 -4.03
C GLY A 95 -10.09 -2.13 -3.65
N ALA A 96 -9.02 -2.94 -3.60
CA ALA A 96 -7.67 -2.42 -3.44
C ALA A 96 -7.26 -1.61 -4.66
N ASN A 97 -6.65 -0.46 -4.41
CA ASN A 97 -6.09 0.42 -5.45
C ASN A 97 -4.61 0.13 -5.69
N GLY A 98 -3.93 -0.44 -4.68
CA GLY A 98 -2.55 -0.87 -4.76
C GLY A 98 -2.25 -2.03 -3.83
N ALA A 99 -1.15 -2.73 -4.09
CA ALA A 99 -0.65 -3.81 -3.26
C ALA A 99 0.87 -3.78 -3.16
N MET A 100 1.38 -4.15 -1.99
CA MET A 100 2.80 -4.50 -1.79
C MET A 100 2.91 -5.98 -1.52
N ILE A 101 3.69 -6.69 -2.32
CA ILE A 101 4.04 -8.10 -2.09
C ILE A 101 5.41 -8.13 -1.45
N LEU A 102 5.48 -8.56 -0.20
CA LEU A 102 6.73 -8.58 0.57
C LEU A 102 7.34 -9.98 0.61
N TYR A 103 8.65 -10.02 0.46
CA TYR A 103 9.48 -11.17 0.81
C TYR A 103 10.66 -10.72 1.71
N ASP A 104 11.26 -11.65 2.40
CA ASP A 104 12.46 -11.46 3.22
C ASP A 104 13.69 -11.83 2.38
N ILE A 105 14.65 -10.91 2.19
CA ILE A 105 15.87 -11.18 1.38
C ILE A 105 16.70 -12.31 1.93
N THR A 106 16.54 -12.67 3.21
CA THR A 106 17.23 -13.78 3.86
C THR A 106 16.52 -15.13 3.67
N SER A 107 15.34 -15.14 3.03
CA SER A 107 14.49 -16.34 2.90
C SER A 107 14.08 -16.62 1.45
N SER A 108 14.77 -17.54 0.79
CA SER A 108 14.39 -18.03 -0.54
C SER A 108 12.98 -18.65 -0.56
N ILE A 109 12.50 -19.19 0.56
CA ILE A 109 11.15 -19.73 0.67
C ILE A 109 10.12 -18.62 0.47
N SER A 110 10.27 -17.49 1.17
CA SER A 110 9.35 -16.36 1.04
C SER A 110 9.40 -15.73 -0.35
N PHE A 111 10.56 -15.72 -0.99
CA PHE A 111 10.71 -15.26 -2.37
C PHE A 111 10.00 -16.17 -3.36
N ASN A 112 10.15 -17.49 -3.23
CA ASN A 112 9.45 -18.46 -4.07
C ASN A 112 7.92 -18.38 -3.92
N SER A 113 7.42 -17.93 -2.75
CA SER A 113 5.99 -17.71 -2.50
C SER A 113 5.42 -16.50 -3.25
N VAL A 114 6.25 -15.56 -3.72
CA VAL A 114 5.82 -14.32 -4.37
C VAL A 114 4.89 -14.59 -5.56
N SER A 115 5.24 -15.55 -6.41
CA SER A 115 4.43 -15.90 -7.58
C SER A 115 3.01 -16.35 -7.21
N LYS A 116 2.88 -17.06 -6.10
CA LYS A 116 1.59 -17.52 -5.57
C LYS A 116 0.76 -16.36 -5.02
N TRP A 117 1.40 -15.42 -4.29
CA TRP A 117 0.75 -14.22 -3.79
C TRP A 117 0.29 -13.32 -4.94
N LEU A 118 1.11 -13.17 -5.97
CA LEU A 118 0.79 -12.38 -7.16
C LEU A 118 -0.40 -12.97 -7.94
N GLN A 119 -0.44 -14.29 -8.10
CA GLN A 119 -1.57 -14.96 -8.75
C GLN A 119 -2.86 -14.71 -7.96
N GLU A 120 -2.86 -14.96 -6.64
CA GLU A 120 -4.03 -14.77 -5.76
C GLU A 120 -4.54 -13.32 -5.79
N LEU A 121 -3.62 -12.35 -5.79
CA LEU A 121 -3.95 -10.95 -5.90
C LEU A 121 -4.66 -10.65 -7.22
N ARG A 122 -4.11 -11.08 -8.35
CA ARG A 122 -4.67 -10.84 -9.69
C ARG A 122 -6.04 -11.48 -9.90
N GLU A 123 -6.29 -12.62 -9.28
CA GLU A 123 -7.60 -13.29 -9.31
C GLU A 123 -8.69 -12.52 -8.53
N SER A 124 -8.27 -11.70 -7.55
CA SER A 124 -9.17 -11.06 -6.57
C SER A 124 -9.32 -9.56 -6.75
N THR A 125 -8.52 -8.93 -7.63
CA THR A 125 -8.45 -7.47 -7.79
C THR A 125 -8.68 -7.04 -9.23
N ASP A 126 -8.73 -5.70 -9.45
CA ASP A 126 -8.76 -5.13 -10.79
C ASP A 126 -7.46 -5.49 -11.54
N PRO A 127 -7.52 -5.85 -12.84
CA PRO A 127 -6.32 -6.15 -13.63
C PRO A 127 -5.29 -5.02 -13.68
N ASN A 128 -5.71 -3.78 -13.47
CA ASN A 128 -4.86 -2.59 -13.51
C ASN A 128 -4.41 -2.11 -12.12
N ILE A 129 -4.51 -2.96 -11.10
CA ILE A 129 -4.01 -2.60 -9.76
C ILE A 129 -2.51 -2.33 -9.81
N ALA A 130 -2.08 -1.24 -9.15
CA ALA A 130 -0.66 -0.96 -9.00
C ALA A 130 -0.03 -1.93 -7.99
N ILE A 131 1.07 -2.59 -8.38
CA ILE A 131 1.71 -3.60 -7.53
C ILE A 131 3.20 -3.28 -7.40
N MET A 132 3.69 -3.32 -6.16
CA MET A 132 5.12 -3.24 -5.85
C MET A 132 5.60 -4.53 -5.20
N LEU A 133 6.68 -5.08 -5.70
CA LEU A 133 7.43 -6.15 -5.05
C LEU A 133 8.45 -5.53 -4.09
N VAL A 134 8.47 -5.95 -2.83
CA VAL A 134 9.33 -5.40 -1.79
C VAL A 134 10.20 -6.49 -1.20
N GLY A 135 11.52 -6.39 -1.38
CA GLY A 135 12.52 -7.21 -0.67
C GLY A 135 12.83 -6.57 0.68
N ASN A 136 12.27 -7.07 1.77
CA ASN A 136 12.47 -6.49 3.09
C ASN A 136 13.63 -7.13 3.84
N LYS A 137 14.08 -6.47 4.92
CA LYS A 137 15.21 -6.82 5.78
C LYS A 137 16.58 -6.68 5.10
N ASN A 138 16.74 -5.68 4.23
CA ASN A 138 18.03 -5.44 3.56
C ASN A 138 19.14 -4.93 4.52
N ASP A 139 18.83 -4.73 5.80
CA ASP A 139 19.80 -4.57 6.90
C ASP A 139 20.55 -5.89 7.21
N GLN A 140 20.03 -7.04 6.78
CA GLN A 140 20.63 -8.36 7.01
C GLN A 140 21.38 -8.87 5.76
N GLU A 141 22.17 -8.01 5.13
CA GLU A 141 22.88 -8.32 3.88
C GLU A 141 23.80 -9.56 3.99
N GLU A 142 24.41 -9.77 5.14
CA GLU A 142 25.28 -10.93 5.40
C GLU A 142 24.53 -12.26 5.40
N LEU A 143 23.21 -12.22 5.64
CA LEU A 143 22.33 -13.41 5.64
C LEU A 143 21.54 -13.54 4.35
N ARG A 144 21.79 -12.69 3.36
CA ARG A 144 21.07 -12.66 2.08
C ARG A 144 21.08 -14.03 1.39
N SER A 145 19.91 -14.52 1.07
CA SER A 145 19.71 -15.74 0.28
C SER A 145 19.05 -15.46 -1.08
N VAL A 146 18.51 -14.25 -1.30
CA VAL A 146 17.92 -13.80 -2.56
C VAL A 146 18.73 -12.62 -3.09
N LYS A 147 19.31 -12.76 -4.27
CA LYS A 147 20.09 -11.69 -4.89
C LYS A 147 19.18 -10.55 -5.34
N LEU A 148 19.67 -9.32 -5.27
CA LEU A 148 18.94 -8.13 -5.75
C LEU A 148 18.42 -8.29 -7.18
N GLU A 149 19.26 -8.86 -8.07
CA GLU A 149 18.92 -9.08 -9.47
C GLU A 149 17.80 -10.11 -9.65
N GLU A 150 17.65 -11.08 -8.75
CA GLU A 150 16.54 -12.04 -8.80
C GLU A 150 15.21 -11.33 -8.51
N GLY A 151 15.18 -10.44 -7.51
CA GLY A 151 14.03 -9.60 -7.21
C GLY A 151 13.66 -8.67 -8.35
N LYS A 152 14.65 -7.97 -8.93
CA LYS A 152 14.45 -7.10 -10.09
C LYS A 152 13.90 -7.85 -11.29
N ASN A 153 14.52 -8.96 -11.67
CA ASN A 153 14.09 -9.76 -12.81
C ASN A 153 12.66 -10.30 -12.64
N LEU A 154 12.31 -10.73 -11.43
CA LEU A 154 10.93 -11.17 -11.14
C LEU A 154 9.94 -10.03 -11.28
N ALA A 155 10.28 -8.84 -10.79
CA ALA A 155 9.44 -7.66 -10.89
C ALA A 155 9.27 -7.21 -12.34
N GLU A 156 10.35 -7.08 -13.10
CA GLU A 156 10.33 -6.68 -14.51
C GLU A 156 9.53 -7.68 -15.37
N GLY A 157 9.76 -8.98 -15.18
CA GLY A 157 9.02 -10.03 -15.89
C GLY A 157 7.52 -10.02 -15.62
N ASN A 158 7.09 -9.45 -14.50
CA ASN A 158 5.69 -9.33 -14.10
C ASN A 158 5.12 -7.90 -14.19
N ARG A 159 5.92 -6.92 -14.63
CA ARG A 159 5.58 -5.48 -14.70
C ARG A 159 5.21 -4.91 -13.35
N LEU A 160 6.00 -5.22 -12.33
CA LEU A 160 5.84 -4.70 -10.98
C LEU A 160 6.86 -3.61 -10.72
N MET A 161 6.54 -2.66 -9.85
CA MET A 161 7.54 -1.82 -9.20
C MET A 161 8.39 -2.68 -8.26
N PHE A 162 9.63 -2.26 -8.02
CA PHE A 162 10.53 -3.02 -7.15
C PHE A 162 11.39 -2.11 -6.29
N LEU A 163 11.48 -2.43 -5.00
CA LEU A 163 12.38 -1.77 -4.06
C LEU A 163 12.80 -2.74 -2.96
N GLU A 164 14.04 -2.62 -2.48
CA GLU A 164 14.44 -3.28 -1.23
C GLU A 164 14.37 -2.29 -0.06
N THR A 165 13.87 -2.77 1.08
CA THR A 165 13.62 -1.98 2.28
C THR A 165 14.22 -2.61 3.53
N SER A 166 14.44 -1.78 4.56
CA SER A 166 14.60 -2.25 5.93
C SER A 166 13.60 -1.52 6.83
N ALA A 167 12.66 -2.25 7.39
CA ALA A 167 11.79 -1.71 8.42
C ALA A 167 12.57 -1.36 9.69
N LYS A 168 13.66 -2.07 9.98
CA LYS A 168 14.51 -1.86 11.16
C LYS A 168 15.30 -0.56 11.06
N GLU A 169 15.92 -0.30 9.92
CA GLU A 169 16.73 0.89 9.67
C GLU A 169 15.95 2.05 9.06
N ALA A 170 14.65 1.90 8.86
CA ALA A 170 13.79 2.84 8.15
C ALA A 170 14.23 3.12 6.70
N LYS A 171 15.06 2.26 6.11
CA LYS A 171 15.63 2.44 4.79
C LYS A 171 14.60 2.16 3.70
N ASN A 172 14.41 3.12 2.80
CA ASN A 172 13.49 3.05 1.65
C ASN A 172 12.00 2.79 2.01
N VAL A 173 11.61 2.88 3.29
CA VAL A 173 10.23 2.59 3.71
C VAL A 173 9.27 3.67 3.20
N GLU A 174 9.57 4.93 3.49
CA GLU A 174 8.77 6.06 2.99
C GLU A 174 8.74 6.07 1.46
N GLU A 175 9.89 5.84 0.80
CA GLU A 175 10.03 5.81 -0.64
C GLU A 175 9.11 4.77 -1.28
N ALA A 176 9.11 3.54 -0.77
CA ALA A 176 8.27 2.46 -1.29
C ALA A 176 6.78 2.80 -1.27
N PHE A 177 6.29 3.34 -0.15
CA PHE A 177 4.89 3.76 -0.06
C PHE A 177 4.58 4.96 -0.95
N HIS A 178 5.48 5.96 -0.99
CA HIS A 178 5.31 7.14 -1.82
C HIS A 178 5.29 6.80 -3.31
N GLU A 179 6.20 5.95 -3.80
CA GLU A 179 6.24 5.53 -5.19
C GLU A 179 4.96 4.78 -5.60
N LEU A 180 4.51 3.83 -4.77
CA LEU A 180 3.26 3.11 -5.04
C LEU A 180 2.06 4.06 -5.09
N ILE A 181 1.91 4.94 -4.10
CA ILE A 181 0.80 5.89 -4.02
C ILE A 181 0.85 6.88 -5.19
N ASN A 182 2.04 7.40 -5.51
CA ASN A 182 2.23 8.31 -6.64
C ASN A 182 1.81 7.65 -7.97
N SER A 183 2.23 6.42 -8.21
CA SER A 183 1.86 5.64 -9.40
C SER A 183 0.34 5.53 -9.55
N ILE A 184 -0.39 5.25 -8.45
CA ILE A 184 -1.85 5.18 -8.45
C ILE A 184 -2.47 6.54 -8.79
N VAL A 185 -2.01 7.61 -8.14
CA VAL A 185 -2.53 8.98 -8.35
C VAL A 185 -2.28 9.45 -9.78
N GLU A 186 -1.10 9.19 -10.32
CA GLU A 186 -0.77 9.51 -11.72
C GLU A 186 -1.67 8.78 -12.71
N CYS A 187 -1.88 7.47 -12.49
CA CYS A 187 -2.78 6.66 -13.31
C CYS A 187 -4.19 7.26 -13.29
N TYR A 188 -4.72 7.59 -12.12
CA TYR A 188 -6.05 8.18 -12.00
C TYR A 188 -6.14 9.55 -12.65
N THR A 189 -5.13 10.39 -12.46
CA THR A 189 -5.07 11.71 -13.08
C THR A 189 -5.05 11.61 -14.61
N LYS A 190 -4.22 10.72 -15.17
CA LYS A 190 -4.13 10.50 -16.62
C LYS A 190 -5.45 9.99 -17.23
N ASN A 191 -6.20 9.19 -16.47
CA ASN A 191 -7.49 8.65 -16.91
C ASN A 191 -8.70 9.54 -16.55
N GLY A 192 -8.48 10.72 -15.95
CA GLY A 192 -9.53 11.65 -15.54
C GLY A 192 -10.41 11.09 -14.40
N ILE A 193 -9.92 10.12 -13.63
CA ILE A 193 -10.66 9.53 -12.52
C ILE A 193 -10.55 10.43 -11.30
N THR A 194 -11.69 10.87 -10.77
CA THR A 194 -11.75 11.71 -9.58
C THR A 194 -11.91 10.87 -8.31
N GLY A 195 -11.46 11.39 -7.17
CA GLY A 195 -11.62 10.71 -5.88
C GLY A 195 -13.09 10.44 -5.50
N LYS A 196 -14.05 11.24 -6.02
CA LYS A 196 -15.49 11.01 -5.84
C LYS A 196 -15.97 9.74 -6.55
N GLU A 197 -15.43 9.42 -7.72
CA GLU A 197 -15.75 8.20 -8.46
C GLU A 197 -15.20 6.96 -7.77
N ILE A 198 -14.00 7.05 -7.19
CA ILE A 198 -13.39 5.95 -6.42
C ILE A 198 -14.23 5.62 -5.19
N LYS A 199 -14.70 6.64 -4.45
CA LYS A 199 -15.60 6.45 -3.29
C LYS A 199 -16.87 5.68 -3.69
N ARG A 200 -17.48 5.99 -4.85
CA ARG A 200 -18.69 5.32 -5.33
C ARG A 200 -18.44 3.85 -5.68
N ASN A 201 -17.34 3.55 -6.35
CA ASN A 201 -17.01 2.19 -6.76
C ASN A 201 -16.69 1.28 -5.55
N ASN A 202 -16.02 1.81 -4.53
CA ASN A 202 -15.73 1.07 -3.30
C ASN A 202 -16.99 0.76 -2.47
N ILE A 203 -18.05 1.59 -2.55
CA ILE A 203 -19.31 1.38 -1.82
C ILE A 203 -20.24 0.42 -2.56
N GLN A 204 -20.26 0.44 -3.89
CA GLN A 204 -21.25 -0.31 -4.69
C GLN A 204 -20.76 -1.66 -5.22
N GLY A 205 -19.47 -1.98 -5.13
CA GLY A 205 -18.92 -3.27 -5.59
C GLY A 205 -19.17 -3.60 -7.08
N THR A 206 -19.54 -2.61 -7.90
CA THR A 206 -19.85 -2.75 -9.32
C THR A 206 -18.64 -2.40 -10.17
N ALA A 207 -18.19 -3.38 -10.97
CA ALA A 207 -17.18 -3.17 -11.99
C ALA A 207 -17.70 -2.15 -13.03
N VAL A 208 -17.01 -1.03 -13.15
CA VAL A 208 -17.23 -0.10 -14.28
C VAL A 208 -16.68 -0.80 -15.53
N LYS A 209 -17.54 -1.08 -16.51
CA LYS A 209 -17.09 -1.43 -17.84
C LYS A 209 -16.32 -0.25 -18.41
N LYS A 210 -15.00 -0.33 -18.48
CA LYS A 210 -14.15 0.63 -19.17
C LYS A 210 -13.49 0.00 -20.38
N GLU A 211 -13.46 0.79 -21.45
CA GLU A 211 -12.55 0.56 -22.57
C GLU A 211 -11.11 0.48 -22.07
N GLU A 212 -10.36 -0.48 -22.61
CA GLU A 212 -9.01 -0.82 -22.21
C GLU A 212 -8.04 0.37 -22.37
N LYS A 213 -7.79 1.09 -21.30
CA LYS A 213 -6.60 1.93 -21.16
C LYS A 213 -5.81 1.41 -19.98
N SER A 214 -4.79 0.62 -20.28
CA SER A 214 -3.84 0.07 -19.30
C SER A 214 -3.10 1.19 -18.58
N CYS A 215 -2.97 1.08 -17.27
CA CYS A 215 -2.15 1.96 -16.44
C CYS A 215 -0.69 1.51 -16.32
N CYS A 216 -0.34 0.31 -16.80
CA CYS A 216 1.01 -0.24 -16.76
C CYS A 216 1.50 -0.61 -18.14
#